data_71f3ee79cb1bf5a2da6cffed6b2bef99
#
_entry.id   71f3ee79cb1bf5a2da6cffed6b2bef99
#
_cell.length_a   1.000
_cell.length_b   1.000
_cell.length_c   1.000
_cell.angle_alpha   90.00
_cell.angle_beta   90.00
_cell.angle_gamma   90.00
#
_symmetry.space_group_name_H-M   'P 1'
#
loop_
_entity.id
_entity.type
_entity.pdbx_description
1 polymer ?
#
loop_
_entity_poly.entity_id
_entity_poly.type
_entity_poly.pdbx_seq_one_letter_code
_entity_poly.pdbx_strand_id
1 'polypeptide(L)'
;VPHTELSQMDSPLEYIVLGVEGLEAMAGADGYSMLHLHSGWRELTACLELTLHEAQEGLSGHEEVCRHLLEVVLILLERQEELSLSGESSDPRSSRECGLVRRYIDNHFKENLSLDQLAQLAHVNKYYLAHAFRREFGASPISYLIARRVEESRFLLRETDHNLSLIAQMLGFSSPSYFSQCFRRVEGISPMEYRKKSRGR
;
A
#
# COMPACT_ATOMS: atom_id res chain seq x y z
N VAL A 1 -18.12 19.15 -14.87
CA VAL A 1 -19.50 18.70 -15.10
C VAL A 1 -20.41 19.77 -14.54
N PRO A 2 -21.34 20.34 -15.32
CA PRO A 2 -22.30 21.30 -14.77
C PRO A 2 -23.19 20.60 -13.74
N HIS A 3 -23.30 21.16 -12.57
CA HIS A 3 -24.15 20.68 -11.49
C HIS A 3 -24.95 21.83 -10.92
N THR A 4 -26.12 21.52 -10.39
CA THR A 4 -27.01 22.49 -9.74
C THR A 4 -27.16 22.08 -8.28
N GLU A 5 -26.87 22.99 -7.38
CA GLU A 5 -27.00 22.80 -5.95
C GLU A 5 -28.20 23.62 -5.45
N LEU A 6 -29.05 22.98 -4.64
CA LEU A 6 -30.19 23.61 -4.00
C LEU A 6 -30.03 23.48 -2.50
N SER A 7 -29.91 24.62 -1.81
CA SER A 7 -29.87 24.70 -0.36
C SER A 7 -31.21 25.19 0.17
N GLN A 8 -31.70 24.60 1.27
CA GLN A 8 -32.84 25.11 2.01
C GLN A 8 -32.40 26.27 2.91
N MET A 9 -33.19 27.32 2.99
CA MET A 9 -32.85 28.52 3.76
C MET A 9 -32.58 28.25 5.25
N ASP A 10 -33.25 27.24 5.82
CA ASP A 10 -33.13 26.87 7.24
C ASP A 10 -32.00 25.88 7.55
N SER A 11 -31.34 25.35 6.52
CA SER A 11 -30.22 24.41 6.68
C SER A 11 -29.28 24.58 5.49
N PRO A 12 -28.35 25.55 5.54
CA PRO A 12 -27.40 25.80 4.45
C PRO A 12 -26.48 24.59 4.29
N LEU A 13 -26.20 24.22 3.05
CA LEU A 13 -25.23 23.19 2.69
C LEU A 13 -23.83 23.77 2.83
N GLU A 14 -23.02 23.14 3.66
CA GLU A 14 -21.58 23.39 3.69
C GLU A 14 -20.88 22.24 2.96
N TYR A 15 -19.99 22.55 2.03
CA TYR A 15 -19.26 21.55 1.27
C TYR A 15 -17.84 22.03 0.95
N ILE A 16 -16.95 21.08 0.82
CA ILE A 16 -15.59 21.28 0.35
C ILE A 16 -15.47 20.61 -1.02
N VAL A 17 -15.05 21.37 -2.04
CA VAL A 17 -14.77 20.84 -3.36
C VAL A 17 -13.27 20.64 -3.52
N LEU A 18 -12.86 19.42 -3.77
CA LEU A 18 -11.48 19.06 -4.03
C LEU A 18 -11.35 18.58 -5.48
N GLY A 19 -10.65 19.35 -6.31
CA GLY A 19 -10.28 18.95 -7.66
C GLY A 19 -8.95 18.19 -7.64
N VAL A 20 -8.94 16.98 -8.21
CA VAL A 20 -7.74 16.16 -8.32
C VAL A 20 -7.53 15.77 -9.77
N GLU A 21 -6.34 16.05 -10.31
CA GLU A 21 -5.96 15.65 -11.66
C GLU A 21 -5.19 14.31 -11.61
N GLY A 22 -5.38 13.49 -12.64
CA GLY A 22 -4.68 12.19 -12.78
C GLY A 22 -5.25 11.06 -11.92
N LEU A 23 -6.49 11.21 -11.44
CA LEU A 23 -7.21 10.20 -10.67
C LEU A 23 -8.52 9.85 -11.38
N GLU A 24 -8.74 8.57 -11.64
CA GLU A 24 -10.03 8.05 -12.07
C GLU A 24 -10.72 7.34 -10.90
N ALA A 25 -11.90 7.80 -10.54
CA ALA A 25 -12.77 7.10 -9.63
C ALA A 25 -13.67 6.16 -10.42
N MET A 26 -13.75 4.90 -10.04
CA MET A 26 -14.76 3.97 -10.55
C MET A 26 -16.12 4.43 -10.05
N ALA A 27 -16.72 5.33 -10.79
CA ALA A 27 -18.04 5.87 -10.49
C ALA A 27 -19.12 4.90 -10.96
N GLY A 28 -20.32 5.01 -10.41
CA GLY A 28 -21.50 4.32 -10.90
C GLY A 28 -21.82 4.69 -12.36
N ALA A 29 -22.85 4.05 -12.93
CA ALA A 29 -23.26 4.24 -14.33
C ALA A 29 -23.52 5.72 -14.74
N ASP A 30 -23.80 6.58 -13.75
CA ASP A 30 -24.10 8.00 -13.94
C ASP A 30 -22.85 8.91 -13.85
N GLY A 31 -21.66 8.33 -13.69
CA GLY A 31 -20.39 9.08 -13.63
C GLY A 31 -20.11 9.77 -12.29
N TYR A 32 -20.83 9.40 -11.22
CA TYR A 32 -20.57 9.85 -9.85
C TYR A 32 -20.91 8.74 -8.84
N SER A 33 -20.33 8.84 -7.66
CA SER A 33 -20.65 7.97 -6.52
C SER A 33 -20.93 8.80 -5.28
N MET A 34 -21.97 8.43 -4.53
CA MET A 34 -22.26 8.98 -3.22
C MET A 34 -21.81 8.00 -2.15
N LEU A 35 -20.93 8.44 -1.28
CA LEU A 35 -20.46 7.66 -0.16
C LEU A 35 -21.13 8.11 1.13
N HIS A 36 -21.77 7.18 1.84
CA HIS A 36 -22.26 7.41 3.18
C HIS A 36 -21.22 6.91 4.18
N LEU A 37 -20.47 7.82 4.78
CA LEU A 37 -19.46 7.47 5.76
C LEU A 37 -20.10 7.12 7.10
N HIS A 38 -20.05 5.86 7.47
CA HIS A 38 -20.57 5.37 8.78
C HIS A 38 -19.53 5.60 9.90
N SER A 39 -18.24 5.65 9.56
CA SER A 39 -17.13 5.89 10.48
C SER A 39 -16.03 6.68 9.78
N GLY A 40 -15.12 7.30 10.54
CA GLY A 40 -13.99 8.05 9.96
C GLY A 40 -14.35 9.45 9.40
N TRP A 41 -15.61 9.91 9.59
CA TRP A 41 -16.04 11.23 9.13
C TRP A 41 -15.20 12.36 9.72
N ARG A 42 -14.89 12.29 11.01
CA ARG A 42 -14.11 13.31 11.70
C ARG A 42 -12.68 13.40 11.17
N GLU A 43 -12.05 12.27 10.93
CA GLU A 43 -10.70 12.18 10.41
C GLU A 43 -10.64 12.71 8.98
N LEU A 44 -11.61 12.35 8.16
CA LEU A 44 -11.72 12.84 6.78
C LEU A 44 -11.92 14.36 6.74
N THR A 45 -12.86 14.89 7.52
CA THR A 45 -13.14 16.32 7.59
C THR A 45 -11.91 17.09 8.08
N ALA A 46 -11.22 16.61 9.11
CA ALA A 46 -10.01 17.24 9.61
C ALA A 46 -8.89 17.30 8.55
N CYS A 47 -8.71 16.24 7.76
CA CYS A 47 -7.75 16.25 6.66
C CYS A 47 -8.13 17.24 5.56
N LEU A 48 -9.41 17.33 5.21
CA LEU A 48 -9.89 18.27 4.19
C LEU A 48 -9.77 19.73 4.66
N GLU A 49 -10.14 20.03 5.90
CA GLU A 49 -9.99 21.35 6.50
C GLU A 49 -8.53 21.80 6.56
N LEU A 50 -7.63 20.89 6.97
CA LEU A 50 -6.20 21.17 6.98
C LEU A 50 -5.65 21.40 5.57
N THR A 51 -6.09 20.62 4.59
CA THR A 51 -5.72 20.80 3.17
C THR A 51 -6.16 22.19 2.67
N LEU A 52 -7.38 22.59 3.01
CA LEU A 52 -7.90 23.90 2.64
C LEU A 52 -7.09 25.03 3.30
N HIS A 53 -6.79 24.89 4.59
CA HIS A 53 -5.99 25.86 5.34
C HIS A 53 -4.58 26.02 4.74
N GLU A 54 -3.87 24.94 4.50
CA GLU A 54 -2.54 24.95 3.89
C GLU A 54 -2.54 25.59 2.49
N ALA A 55 -3.56 25.28 1.67
CA ALA A 55 -3.72 25.88 0.35
C ALA A 55 -3.99 27.39 0.41
N GLN A 56 -4.72 27.88 1.43
CA GLN A 56 -5.02 29.30 1.61
C GLN A 56 -3.82 30.10 2.16
N GLU A 57 -3.08 29.55 3.11
CA GLU A 57 -1.91 30.21 3.70
C GLU A 57 -0.73 30.27 2.73
N GLY A 58 -0.58 29.32 1.83
CA GLY A 58 0.44 29.31 0.78
C GLY A 58 1.87 29.35 1.30
N LEU A 59 2.14 28.81 2.50
CA LEU A 59 3.47 28.78 3.10
C LEU A 59 4.43 27.90 2.30
N SER A 60 5.74 28.09 2.50
CA SER A 60 6.75 27.28 1.82
C SER A 60 6.52 25.79 2.09
N GLY A 61 6.35 24.99 1.04
CA GLY A 61 6.08 23.54 1.12
C GLY A 61 4.59 23.17 1.22
N HIS A 62 3.67 24.12 1.14
CA HIS A 62 2.22 23.86 1.21
C HIS A 62 1.74 22.83 0.16
N GLU A 63 2.28 22.86 -1.07
CA GLU A 63 1.92 21.90 -2.10
C GLU A 63 2.26 20.45 -1.69
N GLU A 64 3.41 20.26 -1.03
CA GLU A 64 3.84 18.96 -0.53
C GLU A 64 2.94 18.49 0.61
N VAL A 65 2.57 19.39 1.53
CA VAL A 65 1.64 19.11 2.64
C VAL A 65 0.26 18.74 2.09
N CYS A 66 -0.29 19.53 1.17
CA CYS A 66 -1.58 19.26 0.53
C CYS A 66 -1.57 17.90 -0.19
N ARG A 67 -0.50 17.56 -0.90
CA ARG A 67 -0.35 16.27 -1.58
C ARG A 67 -0.40 15.11 -0.60
N HIS A 68 0.31 15.19 0.52
CA HIS A 68 0.29 14.13 1.53
C HIS A 68 -1.05 14.01 2.26
N LEU A 69 -1.71 15.14 2.53
CA LEU A 69 -3.06 15.12 3.10
C LEU A 69 -4.07 14.50 2.14
N LEU A 70 -3.96 14.80 0.85
CA LEU A 70 -4.78 14.16 -0.17
C LEU A 70 -4.58 12.64 -0.20
N GLU A 71 -3.35 12.17 -0.12
CA GLU A 71 -3.05 10.73 -0.04
C GLU A 71 -3.73 10.06 1.17
N VAL A 72 -3.73 10.74 2.32
CA VAL A 72 -4.45 10.27 3.51
C VAL A 72 -5.96 10.20 3.26
N VAL A 73 -6.53 11.25 2.67
CA VAL A 73 -7.96 11.30 2.30
C VAL A 73 -8.33 10.13 1.39
N LEU A 74 -7.54 9.86 0.34
CA LEU A 74 -7.78 8.74 -0.58
C LEU A 74 -7.75 7.38 0.14
N ILE A 75 -6.80 7.17 1.05
CA ILE A 75 -6.72 5.95 1.85
C ILE A 75 -7.95 5.80 2.77
N LEU A 76 -8.42 6.90 3.37
CA LEU A 76 -9.62 6.88 4.22
C LEU A 76 -10.87 6.54 3.42
N LEU A 77 -10.99 7.06 2.19
CA LEU A 77 -12.09 6.74 1.29
C LEU A 77 -12.05 5.28 0.81
N GLU A 78 -10.90 4.76 0.43
CA GLU A 78 -10.74 3.36 0.00
C GLU A 78 -11.10 2.36 1.12
N ARG A 79 -10.91 2.71 2.37
CA ARG A 79 -11.29 1.86 3.52
C ARG A 79 -12.81 1.68 3.63
N GLN A 80 -13.62 2.50 2.99
CA GLN A 80 -15.08 2.36 3.01
C GLN A 80 -15.59 1.24 2.08
N GLU A 81 -14.71 0.50 1.41
CA GLU A 81 -15.00 -0.65 0.53
C GLU A 81 -15.91 -0.36 -0.68
N GLU A 82 -16.48 0.83 -0.76
CA GLU A 82 -17.43 1.23 -1.80
C GLU A 82 -16.80 2.03 -2.96
N LEU A 83 -15.55 2.49 -2.78
CA LEU A 83 -14.84 3.31 -3.75
C LEU A 83 -13.53 2.66 -4.18
N SER A 84 -13.41 2.38 -5.47
CA SER A 84 -12.13 2.00 -6.08
C SER A 84 -11.56 3.20 -6.83
N LEU A 85 -10.40 3.66 -6.40
CA LEU A 85 -9.68 4.76 -7.04
C LEU A 85 -8.55 4.20 -7.90
N SER A 86 -8.53 4.53 -9.17
CA SER A 86 -7.44 4.18 -10.07
C SER A 86 -6.78 5.45 -10.61
N GLY A 87 -5.47 5.49 -10.56
CA GLY A 87 -4.70 6.57 -11.17
C GLY A 87 -4.12 6.13 -12.50
N GLU A 88 -4.37 6.88 -13.57
CA GLU A 88 -3.80 6.60 -14.90
C GLU A 88 -2.31 6.91 -15.02
N SER A 89 -1.77 7.74 -14.15
CA SER A 89 -0.34 7.98 -14.13
C SER A 89 0.26 7.43 -12.82
N SER A 90 1.09 6.41 -12.93
CA SER A 90 2.13 6.24 -11.93
C SER A 90 2.86 7.59 -11.86
N ASP A 91 2.64 8.36 -10.77
CA ASP A 91 3.47 9.54 -10.50
C ASP A 91 4.93 9.10 -10.69
N PRO A 92 5.71 9.73 -11.57
CA PRO A 92 7.08 9.33 -11.81
C PRO A 92 7.92 9.26 -10.52
N ARG A 93 7.53 9.98 -9.48
CA ARG A 93 8.09 9.91 -8.13
C ARG A 93 7.67 8.62 -7.43
N SER A 94 6.36 8.32 -7.38
CA SER A 94 5.83 7.09 -6.78
C SER A 94 6.48 5.85 -7.38
N SER A 95 6.58 5.78 -8.70
CA SER A 95 7.25 4.68 -9.41
C SER A 95 8.74 4.61 -9.09
N ARG A 96 9.42 5.75 -8.95
CA ARG A 96 10.84 5.80 -8.55
C ARG A 96 11.05 5.33 -7.13
N GLU A 97 10.22 5.79 -6.18
CA GLU A 97 10.26 5.43 -4.77
C GLU A 97 9.94 3.94 -4.57
N CYS A 98 8.88 3.45 -5.17
CA CYS A 98 8.52 2.04 -5.15
C CYS A 98 9.57 1.15 -5.84
N GLY A 99 10.12 1.59 -6.95
CA GLY A 99 11.23 0.91 -7.64
C GLY A 99 12.51 0.87 -6.81
N LEU A 100 12.82 1.94 -6.04
CA LEU A 100 13.93 1.97 -5.10
C LEU A 100 13.72 0.92 -3.99
N VAL A 101 12.55 0.92 -3.36
CA VAL A 101 12.20 -0.03 -2.29
C VAL A 101 12.24 -1.46 -2.79
N ARG A 102 11.69 -1.74 -3.97
CA ARG A 102 11.73 -3.07 -4.58
C ARG A 102 13.16 -3.55 -4.77
N ARG A 103 14.02 -2.74 -5.40
CA ARG A 103 15.44 -3.08 -5.59
C ARG A 103 16.16 -3.30 -4.27
N TYR A 104 15.85 -2.50 -3.25
CA TYR A 104 16.42 -2.66 -1.93
C TYR A 104 16.01 -4.00 -1.31
N ILE A 105 14.72 -4.36 -1.37
CA ILE A 105 14.23 -5.65 -0.91
C ILE A 105 14.93 -6.79 -1.65
N ASP A 106 15.05 -6.73 -2.97
CA ASP A 106 15.67 -7.78 -3.80
C ASP A 106 17.14 -8.03 -3.42
N ASN A 107 17.85 -7.00 -2.96
CA ASN A 107 19.25 -7.11 -2.56
C ASN A 107 19.44 -7.43 -1.07
N HIS A 108 18.46 -7.08 -0.22
CA HIS A 108 18.57 -7.15 1.24
C HIS A 108 17.52 -8.05 1.89
N PHE A 109 16.83 -8.91 1.14
CA PHE A 109 15.71 -9.73 1.65
C PHE A 109 16.07 -10.66 2.82
N LYS A 110 17.35 -10.97 3.00
CA LYS A 110 17.85 -11.80 4.14
C LYS A 110 17.94 -11.01 5.44
N GLU A 111 17.93 -9.70 5.39
CA GLU A 111 18.02 -8.80 6.53
C GLU A 111 16.66 -8.60 7.20
N ASN A 112 16.68 -8.14 8.46
CA ASN A 112 15.44 -7.84 9.17
C ASN A 112 14.89 -6.47 8.71
N LEU A 113 14.09 -6.48 7.65
CA LEU A 113 13.48 -5.29 7.07
C LEU A 113 12.08 -5.06 7.65
N SER A 114 11.83 -3.83 8.08
CA SER A 114 10.52 -3.34 8.51
C SER A 114 9.95 -2.34 7.51
N LEU A 115 8.63 -2.17 7.53
CA LEU A 115 7.97 -1.17 6.70
C LEU A 115 8.46 0.26 7.00
N ASP A 116 8.75 0.55 8.28
CA ASP A 116 9.27 1.86 8.70
C ASP A 116 10.66 2.13 8.11
N GLN A 117 11.55 1.14 8.09
CA GLN A 117 12.88 1.27 7.46
C GLN A 117 12.78 1.47 5.94
N LEU A 118 11.88 0.74 5.28
CA LEU A 118 11.65 0.89 3.84
C LEU A 118 11.07 2.25 3.49
N ALA A 119 10.18 2.78 4.33
CA ALA A 119 9.61 4.10 4.16
C ALA A 119 10.66 5.21 4.39
N GLN A 120 11.52 5.07 5.40
CA GLN A 120 12.65 5.97 5.62
C GLN A 120 13.64 5.97 4.44
N LEU A 121 13.94 4.81 3.87
CA LEU A 121 14.80 4.68 2.70
C LEU A 121 14.26 5.47 1.49
N ALA A 122 12.95 5.44 1.29
CA ALA A 122 12.29 6.14 0.21
C ALA A 122 11.91 7.59 0.55
N HIS A 123 12.18 8.05 1.78
CA HIS A 123 11.80 9.36 2.30
C HIS A 123 10.30 9.65 2.23
N VAL A 124 9.47 8.62 2.47
CA VAL A 124 8.02 8.72 2.43
C VAL A 124 7.37 8.21 3.71
N ASN A 125 6.08 8.53 3.87
CA ASN A 125 5.27 7.93 4.93
C ASN A 125 5.04 6.43 4.65
N LYS A 126 5.07 5.60 5.70
CA LYS A 126 4.88 4.14 5.59
C LYS A 126 3.53 3.73 5.03
N TYR A 127 2.48 4.47 5.32
CA TYR A 127 1.13 4.20 4.80
C TYR A 127 1.07 4.49 3.30
N TYR A 128 1.62 5.62 2.89
CA TYR A 128 1.79 5.95 1.47
C TYR A 128 2.60 4.88 0.73
N LEU A 129 3.77 4.49 1.27
CA LEU A 129 4.58 3.45 0.66
C LEU A 129 3.81 2.14 0.50
N ALA A 130 3.09 1.69 1.54
CA ALA A 130 2.33 0.44 1.50
C ALA A 130 1.27 0.47 0.39
N HIS A 131 0.58 1.61 0.24
CA HIS A 131 -0.46 1.81 -0.76
C HIS A 131 0.12 1.92 -2.18
N ALA A 132 1.09 2.82 -2.38
CA ALA A 132 1.73 3.05 -3.67
C ALA A 132 2.40 1.77 -4.21
N PHE A 133 3.12 1.06 -3.35
CA PHE A 133 3.78 -0.19 -3.70
C PHE A 133 2.78 -1.29 -4.07
N ARG A 134 1.66 -1.39 -3.32
CA ARG A 134 0.59 -2.34 -3.65
C ARG A 134 -0.07 -2.03 -4.99
N ARG A 135 -0.32 -0.76 -5.27
CA ARG A 135 -0.86 -0.31 -6.56
C ARG A 135 0.06 -0.67 -7.72
N GLU A 136 1.37 -0.49 -7.54
CA GLU A 136 2.36 -0.69 -8.60
C GLU A 136 2.75 -2.17 -8.79
N PHE A 137 2.86 -2.93 -7.69
CA PHE A 137 3.37 -4.31 -7.72
C PHE A 137 2.34 -5.36 -7.28
N GLY A 138 1.10 -4.98 -7.02
CA GLY A 138 0.02 -5.90 -6.63
C GLY A 138 0.12 -6.45 -5.20
N ALA A 139 1.17 -6.10 -4.43
CA ALA A 139 1.40 -6.60 -3.08
C ALA A 139 2.03 -5.52 -2.20
N SER A 140 1.83 -5.57 -0.88
CA SER A 140 2.53 -4.67 0.04
C SER A 140 4.04 -4.95 0.05
N PRO A 141 4.89 -3.98 0.47
CA PRO A 141 6.34 -4.19 0.57
C PRO A 141 6.73 -5.41 1.40
N ILE A 142 6.06 -5.62 2.53
CA ILE A 142 6.31 -6.78 3.41
C ILE A 142 5.83 -8.09 2.78
N SER A 143 4.70 -8.08 2.08
CA SER A 143 4.23 -9.26 1.33
C SER A 143 5.19 -9.61 0.20
N TYR A 144 5.73 -8.62 -0.50
CA TYR A 144 6.76 -8.79 -1.53
C TYR A 144 8.05 -9.39 -0.95
N LEU A 145 8.52 -8.86 0.19
CA LEU A 145 9.68 -9.39 0.92
C LEU A 145 9.49 -10.88 1.29
N ILE A 146 8.32 -11.23 1.81
CA ILE A 146 8.00 -12.62 2.16
C ILE A 146 8.00 -13.51 0.92
N ALA A 147 7.38 -13.07 -0.17
CA ALA A 147 7.36 -13.82 -1.43
C ALA A 147 8.79 -14.05 -1.97
N ARG A 148 9.65 -13.03 -1.93
CA ARG A 148 11.05 -13.13 -2.37
C ARG A 148 11.85 -14.13 -1.53
N ARG A 149 11.65 -14.14 -0.21
CA ARG A 149 12.25 -15.12 0.70
C ARG A 149 11.78 -16.54 0.44
N VAL A 150 10.47 -16.71 0.22
CA VAL A 150 9.89 -18.03 -0.12
C VAL A 150 10.44 -18.52 -1.46
N GLU A 151 10.57 -17.67 -2.45
CA GLU A 151 11.17 -18.02 -3.73
C GLU A 151 12.60 -18.57 -3.56
N GLU A 152 13.46 -17.89 -2.82
CA GLU A 152 14.82 -18.35 -2.52
C GLU A 152 14.83 -19.66 -1.73
N SER A 153 13.86 -19.83 -0.82
CA SER A 153 13.75 -21.06 -0.02
C SER A 153 13.48 -22.31 -0.86
N ARG A 154 12.83 -22.17 -2.04
CA ARG A 154 12.60 -23.31 -2.96
C ARG A 154 13.91 -23.94 -3.40
N PHE A 155 14.90 -23.10 -3.75
CA PHE A 155 16.22 -23.56 -4.11
C PHE A 155 16.89 -24.31 -2.95
N LEU A 156 16.91 -23.71 -1.75
CA LEU A 156 17.51 -24.33 -0.57
C LEU A 156 16.84 -25.66 -0.17
N LEU A 157 15.51 -25.73 -0.26
CA LEU A 157 14.74 -26.94 0.02
C LEU A 157 15.05 -28.08 -0.96
N ARG A 158 15.27 -27.75 -2.24
CA ARG A 158 15.55 -28.71 -3.28
C ARG A 158 17.00 -29.18 -3.29
N GLU A 159 17.94 -28.25 -3.19
CA GLU A 159 19.37 -28.52 -3.45
C GLU A 159 20.19 -28.79 -2.18
N THR A 160 19.65 -28.54 -0.99
CA THR A 160 20.42 -28.70 0.26
C THR A 160 19.68 -29.55 1.29
N ASP A 161 20.45 -30.20 2.19
CA ASP A 161 19.92 -30.94 3.33
C ASP A 161 19.73 -30.08 4.60
N HIS A 162 19.80 -28.78 4.47
CA HIS A 162 19.57 -27.87 5.57
C HIS A 162 18.22 -28.11 6.23
N ASN A 163 18.18 -28.11 7.55
CA ASN A 163 16.92 -28.18 8.29
C ASN A 163 16.14 -26.85 8.15
N LEU A 164 14.84 -26.90 8.47
CA LEU A 164 13.97 -25.74 8.29
C LEU A 164 14.38 -24.54 9.16
N SER A 165 14.97 -24.80 10.34
CA SER A 165 15.45 -23.75 11.24
C SER A 165 16.60 -22.96 10.62
N LEU A 166 17.54 -23.66 10.02
CA LEU A 166 18.68 -23.05 9.34
C LEU A 166 18.22 -22.26 8.10
N ILE A 167 17.32 -22.84 7.28
CA ILE A 167 16.75 -22.14 6.11
C ILE A 167 16.02 -20.87 6.54
N ALA A 168 15.18 -20.94 7.58
CA ALA A 168 14.49 -19.77 8.10
C ALA A 168 15.45 -18.66 8.53
N GLN A 169 16.52 -19.04 9.25
CA GLN A 169 17.56 -18.10 9.69
C GLN A 169 18.32 -17.48 8.51
N MET A 170 18.75 -18.28 7.55
CA MET A 170 19.48 -17.82 6.35
C MET A 170 18.67 -16.83 5.51
N LEU A 171 17.34 -16.93 5.54
CA LEU A 171 16.43 -16.09 4.76
C LEU A 171 15.82 -14.93 5.57
N GLY A 172 16.23 -14.76 6.84
CA GLY A 172 15.82 -13.65 7.67
C GLY A 172 14.39 -13.77 8.24
N PHE A 173 13.83 -14.98 8.33
CA PHE A 173 12.58 -15.20 9.06
C PHE A 173 12.82 -15.20 10.57
N SER A 174 11.88 -14.61 11.32
CA SER A 174 11.97 -14.51 12.78
C SER A 174 11.88 -15.87 13.50
N SER A 175 11.28 -16.88 12.86
CA SER A 175 11.22 -18.25 13.39
C SER A 175 10.94 -19.26 12.28
N PRO A 176 11.29 -20.56 12.50
CA PRO A 176 10.96 -21.65 11.59
C PRO A 176 9.44 -21.86 11.41
N SER A 177 8.68 -21.61 12.48
CA SER A 177 7.22 -21.70 12.45
C SER A 177 6.63 -20.63 11.55
N TYR A 178 7.09 -19.39 11.67
CA TYR A 178 6.66 -18.29 10.81
C TYR A 178 7.06 -18.52 9.35
N PHE A 179 8.27 -19.00 9.10
CA PHE A 179 8.68 -19.43 7.76
C PHE A 179 7.71 -20.47 7.17
N SER A 180 7.40 -21.52 7.92
CA SER A 180 6.51 -22.59 7.46
C SER A 180 5.10 -22.09 7.13
N GLN A 181 4.58 -21.17 7.93
CA GLN A 181 3.28 -20.51 7.67
C GLN A 181 3.32 -19.65 6.40
N CYS A 182 4.34 -18.82 6.24
CA CYS A 182 4.51 -18.00 5.05
C CYS A 182 4.68 -18.84 3.79
N PHE A 183 5.53 -19.86 3.84
CA PHE A 183 5.74 -20.79 2.74
C PHE A 183 4.43 -21.47 2.31
N ARG A 184 3.67 -22.02 3.28
CA ARG A 184 2.39 -22.66 2.99
C ARG A 184 1.37 -21.70 2.39
N ARG A 185 1.37 -20.43 2.83
CA ARG A 185 0.48 -19.39 2.29
C ARG A 185 0.79 -19.11 0.82
N VAL A 186 2.07 -19.10 0.44
CA VAL A 186 2.53 -18.76 -0.91
C VAL A 186 2.44 -20.00 -1.83
N GLU A 187 2.88 -21.18 -1.35
CA GLU A 187 3.02 -22.41 -2.15
C GLU A 187 1.82 -23.36 -2.06
N GLY A 188 0.91 -23.14 -1.11
CA GLY A 188 -0.22 -24.05 -0.85
C GLY A 188 0.14 -25.33 -0.09
N ILE A 189 1.43 -25.68 0.04
CA ILE A 189 1.93 -26.88 0.72
C ILE A 189 3.03 -26.52 1.73
N SER A 190 3.30 -27.42 2.67
CA SER A 190 4.37 -27.20 3.65
C SER A 190 5.77 -27.28 3.02
N PRO A 191 6.80 -26.63 3.62
CA PRO A 191 8.19 -26.76 3.14
C PRO A 191 8.69 -28.20 3.06
N MET A 192 8.30 -29.05 4.01
CA MET A 192 8.70 -30.46 4.01
C MET A 192 8.03 -31.26 2.91
N GLU A 193 6.75 -31.03 2.65
CA GLU A 193 6.03 -31.60 1.51
C GLU A 193 6.64 -31.16 0.19
N TYR A 194 6.98 -29.86 0.08
CA TYR A 194 7.68 -29.34 -1.09
C TYR A 194 9.01 -30.04 -1.32
N ARG A 195 9.86 -30.16 -0.28
CA ARG A 195 11.13 -30.89 -0.33
C ARG A 195 10.94 -32.33 -0.82
N LYS A 196 9.97 -33.05 -0.24
CA LYS A 196 9.68 -34.43 -0.62
C LYS A 196 9.26 -34.55 -2.10
N LYS A 197 8.38 -33.66 -2.57
CA LYS A 197 7.93 -33.65 -3.96
C LYS A 197 9.04 -33.30 -4.95
N SER A 198 9.87 -32.32 -4.62
CA SER A 198 10.93 -31.84 -5.53
C SER A 198 12.13 -32.79 -5.64
N ARG A 199 12.34 -33.65 -4.64
CA ARG A 199 13.45 -34.64 -4.61
C ARG A 199 13.01 -36.06 -4.93
N GLY A 200 11.72 -36.32 -4.95
CA GLY A 200 11.14 -37.66 -5.19
C GLY A 200 10.89 -37.98 -6.65
N ARG A 201 11.64 -37.35 -7.55
CA ARG A 201 11.72 -37.68 -8.96
C ARG A 201 12.96 -38.49 -9.29
#